data_701862bb5e4aa3df631c7e5dff47d183
#
_entry.id   701862bb5e4aa3df631c7e5dff47d183
#
_cell.length_a   1.000
_cell.length_b   1.000
_cell.length_c   1.000
_cell.angle_alpha   90.00
_cell.angle_beta   90.00
_cell.angle_gamma   90.00
#
_symmetry.space_group_name_H-M   'P 1'
#
loop_
_entity.id
_entity.type
_entity.pdbx_description
1 polymer ?
#
loop_
_entity_poly.entity_id
_entity_poly.type
_entity_poly.pdbx_seq_one_letter_code
_entity_poly.pdbx_strand_id
1 'polypeptide(L)'
;ETRTVIVATGSKHRLLGVPGEEELNSRGVSYCAVCDGAFFRDQDLLVVGGGDSAVEEAIFLTQFAKSVTIVHRRDELRAQKVLQDRAFANDKINFIWDSVVREIKGETRVESVVIENVKSGQVTEHAFGGVFIYVGLDPVSDFTKDLHIQDHAGWIVTDDHMKTSVAG
;
A
#
# COMPACT_ATOMS: atom_id res chain seq x y z
N GLU A 1 17.33 -11.81 -33.38
CA GLU A 1 18.18 -10.64 -33.08
C GLU A 1 17.37 -9.36 -33.20
N THR A 2 17.57 -8.40 -32.30
CA THR A 2 16.96 -7.08 -32.33
C THR A 2 18.04 -6.01 -32.16
N ARG A 3 17.76 -4.75 -32.58
CA ARG A 3 18.66 -3.61 -32.40
C ARG A 3 18.30 -2.80 -31.17
N THR A 4 17.05 -2.92 -30.68
CA THR A 4 16.52 -2.12 -29.59
C THR A 4 15.59 -2.96 -28.72
N VAL A 5 15.61 -2.74 -27.43
CA VAL A 5 14.70 -3.36 -26.46
C VAL A 5 14.00 -2.28 -25.66
N ILE A 6 12.67 -2.39 -25.51
CA ILE A 6 11.87 -1.53 -24.64
C ILE A 6 11.52 -2.35 -23.39
N VAL A 7 11.92 -1.85 -22.23
CA VAL A 7 11.61 -2.47 -20.94
C VAL A 7 10.43 -1.73 -20.32
N ALA A 8 9.29 -2.41 -20.16
CA ALA A 8 8.04 -1.88 -19.62
C ALA A 8 7.38 -2.90 -18.70
N THR A 9 8.16 -3.49 -17.79
CA THR A 9 7.75 -4.63 -16.95
C THR A 9 7.01 -4.24 -15.67
N GLY A 10 6.94 -2.93 -15.38
CA GLY A 10 6.20 -2.40 -14.22
C GLY A 10 6.80 -2.77 -12.87
N SER A 11 5.92 -2.89 -11.88
CA SER A 11 6.28 -3.16 -10.48
C SER A 11 5.24 -4.06 -9.83
N LYS A 12 5.60 -4.65 -8.70
CA LYS A 12 4.70 -5.44 -7.83
C LYS A 12 4.45 -4.67 -6.55
N HIS A 13 3.25 -4.82 -5.98
CA HIS A 13 2.97 -4.32 -4.63
C HIS A 13 3.88 -5.03 -3.62
N ARG A 14 4.46 -4.23 -2.72
CA ARG A 14 5.19 -4.77 -1.59
C ARG A 14 4.21 -5.33 -0.58
N LEU A 15 4.47 -6.57 -0.15
CA LEU A 15 3.68 -7.24 0.86
C LEU A 15 4.07 -6.75 2.26
N LEU A 16 3.15 -6.86 3.21
CA LEU A 16 3.45 -6.72 4.65
C LEU A 16 4.23 -7.94 5.16
N GLY A 17 3.96 -9.10 4.57
CA GLY A 17 4.55 -10.38 4.97
C GLY A 17 3.98 -10.89 6.29
N VAL A 18 2.71 -10.62 6.56
CA VAL A 18 2.02 -11.04 7.78
C VAL A 18 1.05 -12.18 7.51
N PRO A 19 0.77 -13.04 8.52
CA PRO A 19 -0.25 -14.07 8.41
C PRO A 19 -1.60 -13.50 7.99
N GLY A 20 -2.31 -14.20 7.11
CA GLY A 20 -3.62 -13.81 6.58
C GLY A 20 -3.58 -12.87 5.37
N GLU A 21 -2.43 -12.25 5.05
CA GLU A 21 -2.36 -11.32 3.91
C GLU A 21 -2.59 -12.02 2.58
N GLU A 22 -1.88 -13.11 2.31
CA GLU A 22 -2.01 -13.86 1.06
C GLU A 22 -3.28 -14.71 1.04
N GLU A 23 -3.62 -15.33 2.15
CA GLU A 23 -4.80 -16.19 2.29
C GLU A 23 -6.10 -15.44 2.07
N LEU A 24 -6.15 -14.17 2.49
CA LEU A 24 -7.35 -13.32 2.37
C LEU A 24 -7.26 -12.32 1.19
N ASN A 25 -6.25 -12.46 0.33
CA ASN A 25 -6.17 -11.66 -0.90
C ASN A 25 -7.41 -11.88 -1.77
N SER A 26 -7.99 -10.79 -2.27
CA SER A 26 -9.29 -10.76 -2.97
C SER A 26 -10.49 -11.23 -2.12
N ARG A 27 -10.29 -11.45 -0.82
CA ARG A 27 -11.32 -11.79 0.17
C ARG A 27 -11.34 -10.81 1.34
N GLY A 28 -11.06 -9.55 1.04
CA GLY A 28 -10.99 -8.47 2.00
C GLY A 28 -9.64 -7.79 2.08
N VAL A 29 -8.55 -8.43 1.66
CA VAL A 29 -7.26 -7.78 1.41
C VAL A 29 -7.19 -7.32 -0.04
N SER A 30 -6.82 -6.06 -0.25
CA SER A 30 -6.69 -5.43 -1.58
C SER A 30 -5.48 -4.50 -1.65
N TYR A 31 -5.02 -4.26 -2.89
CA TYR A 31 -3.95 -3.31 -3.24
C TYR A 31 -4.46 -2.22 -4.21
N CYS A 32 -5.77 -2.16 -4.47
CA CYS A 32 -6.36 -1.23 -5.43
C CYS A 32 -7.74 -0.74 -4.92
N ALA A 33 -7.80 0.43 -4.30
CA ALA A 33 -9.06 0.99 -3.81
C ALA A 33 -10.03 1.34 -4.94
N VAL A 34 -9.52 1.84 -6.06
CA VAL A 34 -10.35 2.15 -7.24
C VAL A 34 -10.99 0.88 -7.83
N CYS A 35 -10.28 -0.26 -7.78
CA CYS A 35 -10.79 -1.54 -8.28
C CYS A 35 -11.86 -2.13 -7.36
N ASP A 36 -11.60 -2.12 -6.07
CA ASP A 36 -12.32 -2.96 -5.12
C ASP A 36 -13.18 -2.16 -4.12
N GLY A 37 -12.95 -0.85 -3.96
CA GLY A 37 -13.60 -0.04 -2.92
C GLY A 37 -15.12 -0.11 -2.93
N ALA A 38 -15.75 -0.23 -4.11
CA ALA A 38 -17.19 -0.33 -4.24
C ALA A 38 -17.81 -1.60 -3.62
N PHE A 39 -17.02 -2.66 -3.40
CA PHE A 39 -17.47 -3.89 -2.75
C PHE A 39 -17.53 -3.78 -1.21
N PHE A 40 -16.97 -2.72 -0.64
CA PHE A 40 -16.86 -2.51 0.81
C PHE A 40 -17.80 -1.41 1.33
N ARG A 41 -19.00 -1.30 0.73
CA ARG A 41 -19.99 -0.29 1.15
C ARG A 41 -20.40 -0.50 2.60
N ASP A 42 -20.46 0.64 3.33
CA ASP A 42 -20.89 0.72 4.73
C ASP A 42 -20.07 -0.12 5.71
N GLN A 43 -18.84 -0.49 5.33
CA GLN A 43 -17.89 -1.22 6.18
C GLN A 43 -16.83 -0.28 6.77
N ASP A 44 -16.28 -0.67 7.92
CA ASP A 44 -15.10 -0.04 8.50
C ASP A 44 -13.86 -0.65 7.84
N LEU A 45 -12.99 0.18 7.24
CA LEU A 45 -11.85 -0.24 6.44
C LEU A 45 -10.53 0.18 7.08
N LEU A 46 -9.49 -0.64 6.88
CA LEU A 46 -8.12 -0.32 7.24
C LEU A 46 -7.30 0.00 5.98
N VAL A 47 -6.55 1.09 6.01
CA VAL A 47 -5.52 1.44 5.02
C VAL A 47 -4.17 1.38 5.69
N VAL A 48 -3.25 0.57 5.15
CA VAL A 48 -1.90 0.40 5.68
C VAL A 48 -0.92 1.22 4.87
N GLY A 49 -0.35 2.25 5.49
CA GLY A 49 0.61 3.14 4.84
C GLY A 49 0.56 4.56 5.39
N GLY A 50 1.30 5.48 4.76
CA GLY A 50 1.32 6.90 5.18
C GLY A 50 1.98 7.81 4.15
N GLY A 51 2.21 7.30 2.94
CA GLY A 51 2.64 8.08 1.77
C GLY A 51 1.44 8.55 0.95
N ASP A 52 1.72 9.23 -0.17
CA ASP A 52 0.70 9.81 -1.06
C ASP A 52 -0.37 8.80 -1.45
N SER A 53 0.03 7.62 -1.95
CA SER A 53 -0.92 6.59 -2.36
C SER A 53 -1.85 6.14 -1.22
N ALA A 54 -1.31 5.88 -0.02
CA ALA A 54 -2.12 5.45 1.12
C ALA A 54 -3.17 6.50 1.50
N VAL A 55 -2.78 7.78 1.53
CA VAL A 55 -3.66 8.87 1.95
C VAL A 55 -4.70 9.19 0.88
N GLU A 56 -4.30 9.23 -0.40
CA GLU A 56 -5.21 9.47 -1.52
C GLU A 56 -6.27 8.38 -1.64
N GLU A 57 -5.84 7.12 -1.56
CA GLU A 57 -6.74 5.96 -1.63
C GLU A 57 -7.65 5.86 -0.39
N ALA A 58 -7.16 6.25 0.80
CA ALA A 58 -8.00 6.35 1.99
C ALA A 58 -9.11 7.39 1.80
N ILE A 59 -8.78 8.57 1.26
CA ILE A 59 -9.77 9.60 0.92
C ILE A 59 -10.79 9.06 -0.10
N PHE A 60 -10.32 8.36 -1.15
CA PHE A 60 -11.20 7.77 -2.15
C PHE A 60 -12.17 6.75 -1.53
N LEU A 61 -11.70 5.87 -0.66
CA LEU A 61 -12.51 4.84 0.01
C LEU A 61 -13.65 5.43 0.86
N THR A 62 -13.52 6.66 1.37
CA THR A 62 -14.59 7.30 2.16
C THR A 62 -15.89 7.51 1.39
N GLN A 63 -15.86 7.43 0.05
CA GLN A 63 -17.05 7.50 -0.80
C GLN A 63 -17.96 6.27 -0.61
N PHE A 64 -17.41 5.14 -0.21
CA PHE A 64 -18.11 3.87 -0.05
C PHE A 64 -18.18 3.43 1.40
N ALA A 65 -17.08 3.55 2.12
CA ALA A 65 -16.91 3.06 3.49
C ALA A 65 -17.76 3.82 4.50
N LYS A 66 -18.10 3.15 5.59
CA LYS A 66 -18.62 3.78 6.81
C LYS A 66 -17.55 4.61 7.47
N SER A 67 -16.35 4.03 7.67
CA SER A 67 -15.14 4.74 8.12
C SER A 67 -13.89 4.11 7.50
N VAL A 68 -12.80 4.88 7.46
CA VAL A 68 -11.48 4.45 6.99
C VAL A 68 -10.46 4.77 8.08
N THR A 69 -9.71 3.78 8.52
CA THR A 69 -8.62 3.97 9.49
C THR A 69 -7.28 3.82 8.77
N ILE A 70 -6.44 4.84 8.83
CA ILE A 70 -5.06 4.77 8.34
C ILE A 70 -4.17 4.31 9.48
N VAL A 71 -3.51 3.15 9.34
CA VAL A 71 -2.45 2.70 10.25
C VAL A 71 -1.09 3.05 9.67
N HIS A 72 -0.28 3.77 10.46
CA HIS A 72 1.05 4.19 10.06
C HIS A 72 2.09 3.92 11.16
N ARG A 73 3.28 3.44 10.74
CA ARG A 73 4.38 3.10 11.65
C ARG A 73 5.10 4.30 12.29
N ARG A 74 4.73 5.52 11.92
CA ARG A 74 5.25 6.79 12.46
C ARG A 74 4.10 7.59 13.05
N ASP A 75 4.43 8.68 13.73
CA ASP A 75 3.50 9.65 14.32
C ASP A 75 3.08 10.77 13.37
N GLU A 76 3.59 10.74 12.12
CA GLU A 76 3.24 11.71 11.07
C GLU A 76 3.17 11.05 9.70
N LEU A 77 2.32 11.56 8.81
CA LEU A 77 2.24 11.13 7.42
C LEU A 77 3.42 11.66 6.62
N ARG A 78 3.83 10.89 5.59
CA ARG A 78 4.83 11.30 4.60
C ARG A 78 4.22 11.84 3.30
N ALA A 79 2.90 11.80 3.20
CA ALA A 79 2.15 12.31 2.07
C ALA A 79 2.35 13.83 1.90
N GLN A 80 2.10 14.33 0.71
CA GLN A 80 2.09 15.77 0.42
C GLN A 80 1.10 16.49 1.33
N LYS A 81 1.45 17.72 1.74
CA LYS A 81 0.65 18.49 2.71
C LYS A 81 -0.82 18.64 2.30
N VAL A 82 -1.08 18.85 1.02
CA VAL A 82 -2.45 18.97 0.50
C VAL A 82 -3.29 17.70 0.72
N LEU A 83 -2.68 16.53 0.63
CA LEU A 83 -3.36 15.24 0.90
C LEU A 83 -3.58 15.05 2.40
N GLN A 84 -2.58 15.41 3.22
CA GLN A 84 -2.72 15.39 4.68
C GLN A 84 -3.87 16.27 5.15
N ASP A 85 -3.95 17.51 4.66
CA ASP A 85 -4.99 18.46 5.04
C ASP A 85 -6.40 17.95 4.66
N ARG A 86 -6.53 17.32 3.49
CA ARG A 86 -7.79 16.67 3.07
C ARG A 86 -8.16 15.48 3.94
N ALA A 87 -7.18 14.65 4.31
CA ALA A 87 -7.44 13.50 5.16
C ALA A 87 -7.82 13.92 6.59
N PHE A 88 -7.12 14.89 7.17
CA PHE A 88 -7.44 15.41 8.51
C PHE A 88 -8.78 16.14 8.58
N ALA A 89 -9.23 16.74 7.48
CA ALA A 89 -10.54 17.41 7.39
C ALA A 89 -11.70 16.44 7.11
N ASN A 90 -11.45 15.15 6.90
CA ASN A 90 -12.48 14.19 6.57
C ASN A 90 -12.93 13.40 7.81
N ASP A 91 -14.17 13.62 8.25
CA ASP A 91 -14.75 13.02 9.45
C ASP A 91 -14.85 11.48 9.42
N LYS A 92 -14.72 10.87 8.23
CA LYS A 92 -14.70 9.41 8.09
C LYS A 92 -13.31 8.81 8.26
N ILE A 93 -12.23 9.63 8.29
CA ILE A 93 -10.85 9.13 8.39
C ILE A 93 -10.37 9.18 9.83
N ASN A 94 -9.89 8.05 10.30
CA ASN A 94 -9.24 7.87 11.61
C ASN A 94 -7.77 7.49 11.41
N PHE A 95 -6.96 7.67 12.46
CA PHE A 95 -5.53 7.37 12.42
C PHE A 95 -5.12 6.48 13.60
N ILE A 96 -4.30 5.46 13.31
CA ILE A 96 -3.58 4.67 14.30
C ILE A 96 -2.09 4.89 14.03
N TRP A 97 -1.47 5.69 14.89
CA TRP A 97 -0.08 6.08 14.78
C TRP A 97 0.88 5.10 15.44
N ASP A 98 2.17 5.21 15.08
CA ASP A 98 3.25 4.41 15.66
C ASP A 98 2.95 2.90 15.66
N SER A 99 2.24 2.42 14.62
CA SER A 99 1.65 1.09 14.67
C SER A 99 1.85 0.34 13.35
N VAL A 100 1.95 -0.98 13.47
CA VAL A 100 2.11 -1.92 12.35
C VAL A 100 1.08 -3.04 12.45
N VAL A 101 0.66 -3.55 11.31
CA VAL A 101 -0.16 -4.78 11.24
C VAL A 101 0.72 -5.98 11.53
N ARG A 102 0.24 -6.91 12.37
CA ARG A 102 0.91 -8.17 12.72
C ARG A 102 0.22 -9.39 12.14
N GLU A 103 -1.10 -9.32 11.98
CA GLU A 103 -1.90 -10.42 11.46
C GLU A 103 -3.21 -9.89 10.90
N ILE A 104 -3.71 -10.48 9.83
CA ILE A 104 -5.05 -10.26 9.28
C ILE A 104 -5.85 -11.54 9.48
N LYS A 105 -7.00 -11.45 10.15
CA LYS A 105 -7.79 -12.60 10.55
C LYS A 105 -9.11 -12.67 9.81
N GLY A 106 -9.57 -13.89 9.58
CA GLY A 106 -10.85 -14.23 8.98
C GLY A 106 -10.81 -15.63 8.39
N GLU A 107 -11.95 -16.27 8.26
CA GLU A 107 -12.06 -17.58 7.63
C GLU A 107 -12.29 -17.48 6.11
N THR A 108 -13.35 -16.83 5.72
CA THR A 108 -13.74 -16.66 4.30
C THR A 108 -13.46 -15.28 3.77
N ARG A 109 -13.34 -14.29 4.63
CA ARG A 109 -13.03 -12.89 4.34
C ARG A 109 -12.36 -12.25 5.55
N VAL A 110 -11.83 -11.05 5.38
CA VAL A 110 -11.30 -10.24 6.49
C VAL A 110 -12.40 -9.97 7.52
N GLU A 111 -12.09 -10.18 8.80
CA GLU A 111 -12.97 -9.95 9.95
C GLU A 111 -12.32 -9.04 10.99
N SER A 112 -11.02 -9.23 11.24
CA SER A 112 -10.27 -8.39 12.17
C SER A 112 -8.79 -8.31 11.78
N VAL A 113 -8.08 -7.35 12.40
CA VAL A 113 -6.66 -7.11 12.20
C VAL A 113 -5.98 -6.91 13.55
N VAL A 114 -4.89 -7.62 13.77
CA VAL A 114 -4.01 -7.44 14.92
C VAL A 114 -3.00 -6.36 14.63
N ILE A 115 -2.99 -5.33 15.46
CA ILE A 115 -2.13 -4.14 15.31
C ILE A 115 -1.26 -4.02 16.56
N GLU A 116 0.04 -3.78 16.35
CA GLU A 116 1.01 -3.51 17.41
C GLU A 116 1.50 -2.07 17.34
N ASN A 117 1.46 -1.38 18.48
CA ASN A 117 2.12 -0.10 18.63
C ASN A 117 3.63 -0.30 18.83
N VAL A 118 4.44 0.22 17.92
CA VAL A 118 5.89 -0.02 17.90
C VAL A 118 6.67 0.71 19.00
N LYS A 119 6.05 1.72 19.64
CA LYS A 119 6.67 2.45 20.76
C LYS A 119 6.39 1.77 22.11
N SER A 120 5.16 1.32 22.33
CA SER A 120 4.74 0.72 23.59
C SER A 120 4.79 -0.81 23.61
N GLY A 121 4.82 -1.46 22.44
CA GLY A 121 4.68 -2.89 22.29
C GLY A 121 3.25 -3.40 22.54
N GLN A 122 2.28 -2.51 22.75
CA GLN A 122 0.88 -2.88 22.95
C GLN A 122 0.30 -3.50 21.69
N VAL A 123 -0.31 -4.67 21.85
CA VAL A 123 -1.01 -5.38 20.76
C VAL A 123 -2.51 -5.30 21.00
N THR A 124 -3.24 -4.89 19.96
CA THR A 124 -4.70 -4.77 19.99
C THR A 124 -5.31 -5.41 18.75
N GLU A 125 -6.52 -5.91 18.86
CA GLU A 125 -7.28 -6.46 17.76
C GLU A 125 -8.48 -5.56 17.46
N HIS A 126 -8.67 -5.24 16.16
CA HIS A 126 -9.72 -4.34 15.70
C HIS A 126 -10.52 -5.03 14.60
N ALA A 127 -11.85 -4.90 14.64
CA ALA A 127 -12.73 -5.40 13.58
C ALA A 127 -12.67 -4.48 12.35
N PHE A 128 -12.39 -5.07 11.17
CA PHE A 128 -12.43 -4.40 9.88
C PHE A 128 -13.00 -5.33 8.83
N GLY A 129 -13.80 -4.78 7.90
CA GLY A 129 -14.35 -5.55 6.79
C GLY A 129 -13.40 -5.67 5.60
N GLY A 130 -12.36 -4.85 5.54
CA GLY A 130 -11.34 -4.88 4.49
C GLY A 130 -10.05 -4.16 4.86
N VAL A 131 -8.95 -4.60 4.23
CA VAL A 131 -7.60 -4.06 4.42
C VAL A 131 -7.02 -3.69 3.06
N PHE A 132 -6.61 -2.42 2.90
CA PHE A 132 -5.98 -1.89 1.70
C PHE A 132 -4.51 -1.56 1.99
N ILE A 133 -3.57 -2.12 1.21
CA ILE A 133 -2.14 -2.10 1.54
C ILE A 133 -1.36 -1.22 0.56
N TYR A 134 -0.73 -0.15 1.09
CA TYR A 134 0.05 0.83 0.32
C TYR A 134 1.41 1.11 1.00
N VAL A 135 2.26 0.09 1.05
CA VAL A 135 3.58 0.15 1.71
C VAL A 135 4.75 0.26 0.74
N GLY A 136 4.45 0.47 -0.53
CA GLY A 136 5.41 0.67 -1.61
C GLY A 136 5.28 -0.35 -2.73
N LEU A 137 6.19 -0.20 -3.70
CA LEU A 137 6.28 -1.03 -4.90
C LEU A 137 7.70 -1.55 -5.03
N ASP A 138 7.86 -2.76 -5.56
CA ASP A 138 9.14 -3.33 -5.96
C ASP A 138 9.18 -3.45 -7.49
N PRO A 139 10.22 -2.94 -8.18
CA PRO A 139 10.30 -2.98 -9.62
C PRO A 139 10.48 -4.42 -10.12
N VAL A 140 9.88 -4.75 -11.28
CA VAL A 140 10.07 -6.04 -11.94
C VAL A 140 11.20 -5.89 -12.96
N SER A 141 12.44 -5.81 -12.47
CA SER A 141 13.63 -5.49 -13.26
C SER A 141 14.81 -6.44 -13.03
N ASP A 142 14.62 -7.51 -12.26
CA ASP A 142 15.68 -8.46 -11.89
C ASP A 142 16.47 -9.03 -13.08
N PHE A 143 15.78 -9.20 -14.22
CA PHE A 143 16.38 -9.71 -15.47
C PHE A 143 17.38 -8.73 -16.11
N THR A 144 17.46 -7.49 -15.65
CA THR A 144 18.41 -6.48 -16.14
C THR A 144 19.62 -6.26 -15.21
N LYS A 145 19.76 -7.06 -14.14
CA LYS A 145 20.84 -6.88 -13.15
C LYS A 145 22.23 -6.91 -13.76
N ASP A 146 22.47 -7.81 -14.70
CA ASP A 146 23.77 -7.95 -15.37
C ASP A 146 24.12 -6.79 -16.30
N LEU A 147 23.13 -5.94 -16.63
CA LEU A 147 23.33 -4.74 -17.44
C LEU A 147 23.79 -3.53 -16.64
N HIS A 148 23.76 -3.60 -15.30
CA HIS A 148 24.13 -2.52 -14.39
C HIS A 148 23.44 -1.18 -14.66
N ILE A 149 22.15 -1.24 -15.06
CA ILE A 149 21.32 -0.08 -15.36
C ILE A 149 20.30 0.26 -14.25
N GLN A 150 20.39 -0.41 -13.11
CA GLN A 150 19.49 -0.22 -11.96
C GLN A 150 20.14 0.67 -10.89
N ASP A 151 19.29 1.40 -10.17
CA ASP A 151 19.68 2.02 -8.91
C ASP A 151 19.74 1.00 -7.76
N HIS A 152 20.09 1.47 -6.56
CA HIS A 152 20.16 0.63 -5.35
C HIS A 152 18.83 0.00 -4.91
N ALA A 153 17.69 0.51 -5.40
CA ALA A 153 16.36 0.00 -5.12
C ALA A 153 15.82 -0.90 -6.26
N GLY A 154 16.62 -1.13 -7.31
CA GLY A 154 16.26 -1.95 -8.45
C GLY A 154 15.51 -1.22 -9.57
N TRP A 155 15.28 0.08 -9.46
CA TRP A 155 14.66 0.86 -10.53
C TRP A 155 15.64 1.11 -11.68
N ILE A 156 15.16 0.94 -12.92
CA ILE A 156 15.97 1.22 -14.11
C ILE A 156 16.17 2.72 -14.24
N VAL A 157 17.43 3.15 -14.28
CA VAL A 157 17.83 4.55 -14.43
C VAL A 157 17.81 4.93 -15.91
N THR A 158 17.14 6.04 -16.24
CA THR A 158 17.04 6.56 -17.59
C THR A 158 17.33 8.05 -17.64
N ASP A 159 17.66 8.54 -18.84
CA ASP A 159 17.65 9.97 -19.15
C ASP A 159 16.21 10.48 -19.44
N ASP A 160 16.07 11.76 -19.79
CA ASP A 160 14.79 12.41 -20.12
C ASP A 160 14.14 11.85 -21.40
N HIS A 161 14.87 11.07 -22.18
CA HIS A 161 14.39 10.36 -23.38
C HIS A 161 14.11 8.88 -23.13
N MET A 162 14.06 8.46 -21.88
CA MET A 162 13.85 7.06 -21.44
C MET A 162 14.96 6.10 -21.93
N LYS A 163 16.17 6.62 -22.18
CA LYS A 163 17.32 5.80 -22.57
C LYS A 163 18.13 5.43 -21.34
N THR A 164 18.53 4.16 -21.29
CA THR A 164 19.49 3.67 -20.30
C THR A 164 20.93 3.98 -20.72
N SER A 165 21.90 3.64 -19.87
CA SER A 165 23.33 3.73 -20.21
C SER A 165 23.80 2.68 -21.23
N VAL A 166 22.99 1.67 -21.52
CA VAL A 166 23.27 0.62 -22.51
C VAL A 166 22.65 1.00 -23.84
N ALA A 167 23.42 0.92 -24.91
CA ALA A 167 22.95 1.19 -26.26
C ALA A 167 21.99 0.11 -26.76
N GLY A 168 20.89 0.53 -27.42
CA GLY A 168 19.89 -0.40 -27.98
C GLY A 168 18.44 -0.23 -27.44
#